data_90c72fed307730e91f82fd891a329048
#
_entry.id   90c72fed307730e91f82fd891a329048
#
_cell.length_a   1.000
_cell.length_b   1.000
_cell.length_c   1.000
_cell.angle_alpha   90.00
_cell.angle_beta   90.00
_cell.angle_gamma   90.00
#
_symmetry.space_group_name_H-M   'P 1'
#
loop_
_entity.id
_entity.type
_entity.pdbx_description
1 polymer ?
#
loop_
_entity_poly.entity_id
_entity_poly.type
_entity_poly.pdbx_seq_one_letter_code
_entity_poly.pdbx_strand_id
1 'polypeptide(L)'
;SRRLLVRAVAPFSDLGNAGAVRFTIEPENINVLEGDEVRIVIKYSDDNVEELALVMEREGEEPLTEMLKLAGVEDGISRFEYRLPSAKESFHYFAQTGKAQSDGFDVKVSMLPRIEAVKIGVEFPEYTGLLTEQRPLEDEISALGGSTISLGGETTPGVERGRFLLDGEEVGTVRIERGSEKSKVLVNWTLEPEKGGLGQVML
;
A
#
# COMPACT_ATOMS: atom_id res chain seq x y z
N SER A 1 14.56 -34.41 -14.09
CA SER A 1 13.41 -34.30 -14.98
C SER A 1 12.32 -33.43 -14.38
N ARG A 2 12.58 -32.13 -14.32
CA ARG A 2 11.64 -31.10 -13.85
C ARG A 2 11.78 -29.91 -14.77
N ARG A 3 11.27 -29.98 -15.98
CA ARG A 3 11.14 -28.83 -16.87
C ARG A 3 10.15 -29.20 -17.95
N LEU A 4 8.84 -29.06 -17.69
CA LEU A 4 7.80 -29.05 -18.73
C LEU A 4 6.43 -28.75 -18.10
N LEU A 5 6.22 -27.51 -17.63
CA LEU A 5 4.86 -27.02 -17.30
C LEU A 5 4.83 -25.49 -17.22
N VAL A 6 5.52 -24.81 -18.14
CA VAL A 6 5.38 -23.36 -18.31
C VAL A 6 5.32 -23.07 -19.81
N ARG A 7 4.26 -23.56 -20.46
CA ARG A 7 3.96 -23.20 -21.86
C ARG A 7 2.50 -23.53 -22.20
N ALA A 8 1.58 -22.90 -21.53
CA ALA A 8 0.17 -22.94 -21.94
C ALA A 8 -0.58 -21.65 -21.61
N VAL A 9 0.10 -20.51 -21.63
CA VAL A 9 -0.57 -19.21 -21.55
C VAL A 9 0.11 -18.30 -22.55
N ALA A 10 -0.29 -18.35 -23.77
CA ALA A 10 -0.36 -17.31 -24.78
C ALA A 10 -0.32 -17.88 -26.22
N PRO A 11 -1.46 -18.23 -26.81
CA PRO A 11 -1.53 -18.25 -28.26
C PRO A 11 -2.60 -17.31 -28.85
N PHE A 12 -3.04 -16.27 -28.16
CA PHE A 12 -4.14 -15.42 -28.68
C PHE A 12 -3.82 -13.93 -28.78
N SER A 13 -2.56 -13.55 -28.83
CA SER A 13 -2.19 -12.14 -29.02
C SER A 13 -2.26 -11.62 -30.46
N ASP A 14 -2.83 -12.37 -31.42
CA ASP A 14 -2.89 -11.93 -32.81
C ASP A 14 -4.16 -12.43 -33.52
N LEU A 15 -5.32 -11.97 -33.09
CA LEU A 15 -6.50 -11.98 -33.94
C LEU A 15 -6.95 -10.53 -34.16
N GLY A 16 -6.43 -9.95 -35.25
CA GLY A 16 -6.84 -8.67 -35.76
C GLY A 16 -8.36 -8.58 -35.89
N ASN A 17 -8.93 -7.68 -35.15
CA ASN A 17 -10.36 -7.51 -34.94
C ASN A 17 -10.98 -6.75 -36.12
N ALA A 18 -11.70 -7.44 -36.98
CA ALA A 18 -12.60 -6.85 -37.96
C ALA A 18 -14.00 -6.71 -37.35
N GLY A 19 -14.33 -5.56 -36.77
CA GLY A 19 -15.63 -5.24 -36.21
C GLY A 19 -15.55 -4.88 -34.73
N ALA A 20 -15.14 -3.67 -34.46
CA ALA A 20 -14.66 -3.15 -33.18
C ALA A 20 -15.69 -3.21 -32.03
N VAL A 21 -15.83 -4.34 -31.40
CA VAL A 21 -16.31 -4.37 -30.03
C VAL A 21 -15.18 -3.87 -29.14
N ARG A 22 -15.35 -2.74 -28.50
CA ARG A 22 -14.32 -2.10 -27.69
C ARG A 22 -14.67 -2.15 -26.23
N PHE A 23 -13.75 -2.70 -25.44
CA PHE A 23 -13.72 -2.44 -24.02
C PHE A 23 -13.07 -1.07 -23.77
N THR A 24 -13.61 -0.34 -22.80
CA THR A 24 -12.94 0.78 -22.16
C THR A 24 -12.99 0.50 -20.66
N ILE A 25 -11.84 0.48 -20.02
CA ILE A 25 -11.71 0.16 -18.60
C ILE A 25 -11.09 1.34 -17.88
N GLU A 26 -11.66 1.69 -16.75
CA GLU A 26 -11.18 2.72 -15.84
C GLU A 26 -11.17 2.17 -14.41
N PRO A 27 -10.07 2.37 -13.64
CA PRO A 27 -8.80 2.94 -14.09
C PRO A 27 -8.01 1.92 -14.91
N GLU A 28 -7.06 2.39 -15.71
CA GLU A 28 -6.06 1.53 -16.34
C GLU A 28 -5.04 1.08 -15.27
N ASN A 29 -3.74 1.25 -15.51
CA ASN A 29 -2.72 0.95 -14.49
C ASN A 29 -2.73 2.01 -13.39
N ILE A 30 -2.87 1.58 -12.13
CA ILE A 30 -2.86 2.48 -10.96
C ILE A 30 -1.95 1.99 -9.84
N ASN A 31 -1.51 2.95 -9.01
CA ASN A 31 -0.87 2.68 -7.73
C ASN A 31 -1.79 3.16 -6.61
N VAL A 32 -2.04 2.30 -5.64
CA VAL A 32 -2.87 2.57 -4.47
C VAL A 32 -2.12 2.20 -3.19
N LEU A 33 -2.57 2.67 -2.05
CA LEU A 33 -2.04 2.25 -0.76
C LEU A 33 -2.79 1.01 -0.25
N GLU A 34 -2.12 0.22 0.57
CA GLU A 34 -2.77 -0.90 1.27
C GLU A 34 -3.97 -0.39 2.06
N GLY A 35 -5.12 -1.01 1.81
CA GLY A 35 -6.39 -0.62 2.44
C GLY A 35 -7.26 0.31 1.61
N ASP A 36 -6.76 0.90 0.55
CA ASP A 36 -7.55 1.77 -0.32
C ASP A 36 -8.65 1.01 -1.06
N GLU A 37 -9.75 1.71 -1.33
CA GLU A 37 -10.81 1.21 -2.22
C GLU A 37 -10.37 1.31 -3.68
N VAL A 38 -10.59 0.24 -4.45
CA VAL A 38 -10.41 0.23 -5.90
C VAL A 38 -11.76 0.04 -6.57
N ARG A 39 -12.14 0.98 -7.44
CA ARG A 39 -13.34 0.92 -8.24
C ARG A 39 -12.98 0.76 -9.71
N ILE A 40 -13.46 -0.33 -10.33
CA ILE A 40 -13.23 -0.63 -11.73
C ILE A 40 -14.56 -0.43 -12.48
N VAL A 41 -14.53 0.42 -13.51
CA VAL A 41 -15.65 0.67 -14.40
C VAL A 41 -15.30 0.13 -15.78
N ILE A 42 -16.14 -0.75 -16.30
CA ILE A 42 -15.95 -1.36 -17.60
C ILE A 42 -17.08 -0.90 -18.50
N LYS A 43 -16.74 -0.33 -19.63
CA LYS A 43 -17.68 0.04 -20.70
C LYS A 43 -17.45 -0.90 -21.88
N TYR A 44 -18.51 -1.47 -22.39
CA TYR A 44 -18.49 -2.41 -23.50
C TYR A 44 -19.46 -1.98 -24.59
N SER A 45 -18.98 -1.82 -25.82
CA SER A 45 -19.78 -1.29 -26.92
C SER A 45 -20.68 -2.35 -27.55
N ASP A 46 -21.56 -2.97 -26.74
CA ASP A 46 -22.63 -3.85 -27.12
C ASP A 46 -23.70 -3.74 -26.04
N ASP A 47 -24.95 -3.46 -26.41
CA ASP A 47 -26.08 -3.28 -25.49
C ASP A 47 -26.81 -4.58 -25.12
N ASN A 48 -26.41 -5.71 -25.73
CA ASN A 48 -27.03 -7.02 -25.50
C ASN A 48 -26.31 -7.87 -24.44
N VAL A 49 -25.32 -7.30 -23.73
CA VAL A 49 -24.56 -8.03 -22.73
C VAL A 49 -25.07 -7.71 -21.33
N GLU A 50 -25.71 -8.71 -20.71
CA GLU A 50 -26.24 -8.59 -19.34
C GLU A 50 -25.20 -8.90 -18.24
N GLU A 51 -24.23 -9.73 -18.56
CA GLU A 51 -23.19 -10.17 -17.63
C GLU A 51 -21.80 -10.16 -18.29
N LEU A 52 -20.78 -9.82 -17.50
CA LEU A 52 -19.40 -9.75 -17.92
C LEU A 52 -18.50 -10.33 -16.82
N ALA A 53 -17.49 -11.12 -17.21
CA ALA A 53 -16.51 -11.64 -16.27
C ALA A 53 -15.36 -10.63 -16.10
N LEU A 54 -15.06 -10.26 -14.84
CA LEU A 54 -13.82 -9.61 -14.45
C LEU A 54 -12.89 -10.68 -13.89
N VAL A 55 -11.74 -10.87 -14.52
CA VAL A 55 -10.72 -11.82 -14.11
C VAL A 55 -9.62 -11.03 -13.41
N MET A 56 -9.25 -11.47 -12.21
CA MET A 56 -8.18 -10.90 -11.40
C MET A 56 -7.13 -11.98 -11.12
N GLU A 57 -5.87 -11.69 -11.41
CA GLU A 57 -4.73 -12.58 -11.26
C GLU A 57 -3.77 -12.01 -10.22
N ARG A 58 -3.37 -12.82 -9.24
CA ARG A 58 -2.34 -12.49 -8.24
C ARG A 58 -1.17 -13.44 -8.37
N GLU A 59 0.00 -12.96 -7.99
CA GLU A 59 1.19 -13.78 -8.01
C GLU A 59 1.07 -14.97 -7.05
N GLY A 60 1.17 -16.20 -7.59
CA GLY A 60 1.11 -17.44 -6.79
C GLY A 60 -0.29 -17.92 -6.42
N GLU A 61 -1.34 -17.25 -6.83
CA GLU A 61 -2.74 -17.64 -6.61
C GLU A 61 -3.43 -18.09 -7.89
N GLU A 62 -4.54 -18.81 -7.75
CA GLU A 62 -5.42 -19.10 -8.88
C GLU A 62 -6.21 -17.84 -9.29
N PRO A 63 -6.46 -17.63 -10.59
CA PRO A 63 -7.24 -16.49 -11.05
C PRO A 63 -8.63 -16.44 -10.41
N LEU A 64 -9.00 -15.30 -9.85
CA LEU A 64 -10.34 -15.05 -9.34
C LEU A 64 -11.22 -14.45 -10.46
N THR A 65 -12.37 -15.05 -10.70
CA THR A 65 -13.32 -14.56 -11.70
C THR A 65 -14.60 -14.08 -11.01
N GLU A 66 -14.93 -12.81 -11.20
CA GLU A 66 -16.16 -12.19 -10.69
C GLU A 66 -17.12 -11.91 -11.85
N MET A 67 -18.35 -12.39 -11.75
CA MET A 67 -19.40 -12.11 -12.72
C MET A 67 -20.10 -10.80 -12.38
N LEU A 68 -19.87 -9.79 -13.20
CA LEU A 68 -20.47 -8.46 -13.05
C LEU A 68 -21.78 -8.39 -13.80
N LYS A 69 -22.82 -7.87 -13.15
CA LYS A 69 -24.10 -7.58 -13.76
C LYS A 69 -24.11 -6.19 -14.38
N LEU A 70 -24.92 -6.05 -15.43
CA LEU A 70 -25.13 -4.77 -16.09
C LEU A 70 -25.59 -3.71 -15.09
N ALA A 71 -24.83 -2.62 -14.97
CA ALA A 71 -25.17 -1.49 -14.12
C ALA A 71 -26.00 -0.42 -14.84
N GLY A 72 -25.91 -0.36 -16.17
CA GLY A 72 -26.67 0.55 -17.01
C GLY A 72 -26.24 0.50 -18.48
N VAL A 73 -27.06 1.06 -19.33
CA VAL A 73 -26.76 1.24 -20.76
C VAL A 73 -26.92 2.72 -21.09
N GLU A 74 -25.90 3.30 -21.73
CA GLU A 74 -25.90 4.69 -22.17
C GLU A 74 -25.33 4.74 -23.60
N ASP A 75 -26.10 5.30 -24.54
CA ASP A 75 -25.72 5.42 -25.96
C ASP A 75 -25.30 4.08 -26.63
N GLY A 76 -25.97 2.95 -26.29
CA GLY A 76 -25.62 1.63 -26.83
C GLY A 76 -24.33 1.03 -26.22
N ILE A 77 -23.86 1.56 -25.10
CA ILE A 77 -22.69 1.09 -24.37
C ILE A 77 -23.16 0.50 -23.04
N SER A 78 -22.87 -0.77 -22.82
CA SER A 78 -23.11 -1.43 -21.53
C SER A 78 -22.04 -1.05 -20.52
N ARG A 79 -22.46 -0.72 -19.30
CA ARG A 79 -21.60 -0.32 -18.20
C ARG A 79 -21.69 -1.33 -17.06
N PHE A 80 -20.53 -1.75 -16.58
CA PHE A 80 -20.34 -2.65 -15.45
C PHE A 80 -19.45 -2.01 -14.41
N GLU A 81 -19.65 -2.35 -13.14
CA GLU A 81 -18.86 -1.81 -12.05
C GLU A 81 -18.43 -2.92 -11.09
N TYR A 82 -17.20 -2.87 -10.70
CA TYR A 82 -16.65 -3.67 -9.61
C TYR A 82 -16.06 -2.76 -8.54
N ARG A 83 -16.27 -3.12 -7.28
CA ARG A 83 -15.74 -2.39 -6.15
C ARG A 83 -15.01 -3.34 -5.22
N LEU A 84 -13.72 -3.13 -5.07
CA LEU A 84 -12.87 -3.77 -4.06
C LEU A 84 -12.74 -2.82 -2.88
N PRO A 85 -13.38 -3.09 -1.72
CA PRO A 85 -13.44 -2.12 -0.61
C PRO A 85 -12.07 -1.85 0.03
N SER A 86 -11.14 -2.80 -0.07
CA SER A 86 -9.81 -2.70 0.53
C SER A 86 -8.82 -3.54 -0.27
N ALA A 87 -7.94 -2.89 -1.00
CA ALA A 87 -6.86 -3.54 -1.72
C ALA A 87 -5.73 -3.91 -0.77
N LYS A 88 -5.40 -5.20 -0.66
CA LYS A 88 -4.34 -5.70 0.22
C LYS A 88 -3.08 -6.09 -0.54
N GLU A 89 -3.23 -6.56 -1.76
CA GLU A 89 -2.18 -7.11 -2.61
C GLU A 89 -2.33 -6.59 -4.04
N SER A 90 -1.21 -6.50 -4.74
CA SER A 90 -1.20 -6.13 -6.16
C SER A 90 -1.83 -7.23 -7.00
N PHE A 91 -2.52 -6.85 -8.06
CA PHE A 91 -3.16 -7.78 -8.96
C PHE A 91 -3.20 -7.25 -10.39
N HIS A 92 -3.19 -8.17 -11.33
CA HIS A 92 -3.48 -7.92 -12.74
C HIS A 92 -4.96 -8.19 -13.01
N TYR A 93 -5.62 -7.43 -13.89
CA TYR A 93 -7.02 -7.67 -14.19
C TYR A 93 -7.38 -7.36 -15.65
N PHE A 94 -8.39 -8.04 -16.15
CA PHE A 94 -8.99 -7.81 -17.45
C PHE A 94 -10.46 -8.22 -17.43
N ALA A 95 -11.20 -7.72 -18.42
CA ALA A 95 -12.61 -8.05 -18.62
C ALA A 95 -12.78 -9.04 -19.77
N GLN A 96 -13.77 -9.94 -19.63
CA GLN A 96 -14.05 -10.94 -20.65
C GLN A 96 -15.56 -11.14 -20.80
N THR A 97 -16.04 -11.24 -22.05
CA THR A 97 -17.40 -11.68 -22.37
C THR A 97 -17.41 -12.51 -23.65
N GLY A 98 -18.00 -13.70 -23.60
CA GLY A 98 -17.98 -14.63 -24.72
C GLY A 98 -16.55 -14.95 -25.17
N LYS A 99 -16.18 -14.53 -26.39
CA LYS A 99 -14.83 -14.68 -26.95
C LYS A 99 -14.02 -13.38 -26.92
N ALA A 100 -14.62 -12.29 -26.49
CA ALA A 100 -13.98 -10.98 -26.44
C ALA A 100 -13.31 -10.79 -25.09
N GLN A 101 -12.08 -10.25 -25.11
CA GLN A 101 -11.27 -9.93 -23.94
C GLN A 101 -10.73 -8.52 -24.10
N SER A 102 -10.65 -7.78 -22.99
CA SER A 102 -10.01 -6.48 -22.94
C SER A 102 -8.49 -6.59 -22.89
N ASP A 103 -7.83 -5.46 -23.01
CA ASP A 103 -6.46 -5.31 -22.52
C ASP A 103 -6.41 -5.56 -21.01
N GLY A 104 -5.23 -5.98 -20.52
CA GLY A 104 -5.00 -6.21 -19.11
C GLY A 104 -4.34 -5.01 -18.44
N PHE A 105 -4.66 -4.78 -17.16
CA PHE A 105 -4.19 -3.64 -16.38
C PHE A 105 -3.72 -4.08 -15.00
N ASP A 106 -2.81 -3.30 -14.41
CA ASP A 106 -2.22 -3.59 -13.11
C ASP A 106 -2.71 -2.62 -12.02
N VAL A 107 -3.13 -3.17 -10.90
CA VAL A 107 -3.28 -2.45 -9.64
C VAL A 107 -2.07 -2.79 -8.77
N LYS A 108 -1.18 -1.81 -8.55
CA LYS A 108 -0.03 -1.95 -7.67
C LYS A 108 -0.39 -1.41 -6.28
N VAL A 109 -0.32 -2.28 -5.28
CA VAL A 109 -0.58 -1.92 -3.89
C VAL A 109 0.75 -1.67 -3.19
N SER A 110 0.92 -0.48 -2.65
CA SER A 110 2.07 -0.10 -1.83
C SER A 110 1.70 -0.17 -0.35
N MET A 111 2.54 -0.82 0.45
CA MET A 111 2.33 -0.87 1.89
C MET A 111 2.53 0.51 2.52
N LEU A 112 1.67 0.85 3.48
CA LEU A 112 1.89 2.01 4.33
C LEU A 112 3.11 1.75 5.23
N PRO A 113 4.03 2.71 5.34
CA PRO A 113 5.13 2.59 6.27
C PRO A 113 4.62 2.43 7.70
N ARG A 114 5.17 1.46 8.43
CA ARG A 114 4.86 1.21 9.84
C ARG A 114 6.16 1.11 10.62
N ILE A 115 6.15 1.61 11.86
CA ILE A 115 7.26 1.40 12.79
C ILE A 115 6.84 0.31 13.76
N GLU A 116 7.71 -0.69 13.91
CA GLU A 116 7.53 -1.82 14.81
C GLU A 116 8.65 -1.88 15.85
N ALA A 117 8.42 -2.64 16.92
CA ALA A 117 9.41 -2.92 17.97
C ALA A 117 10.08 -1.66 18.54
N VAL A 118 9.29 -0.61 18.78
CA VAL A 118 9.81 0.68 19.25
C VAL A 118 10.37 0.53 20.66
N LYS A 119 11.61 0.95 20.83
CA LYS A 119 12.28 1.07 22.13
C LYS A 119 12.59 2.52 22.40
N ILE A 120 12.51 2.89 23.67
CA ILE A 120 12.88 4.21 24.16
C ILE A 120 14.15 4.13 24.97
N GLY A 121 15.04 5.08 24.76
CA GLY A 121 16.17 5.37 25.64
C GLY A 121 15.98 6.74 26.26
N VAL A 122 16.25 6.86 27.55
CA VAL A 122 16.25 8.13 28.28
C VAL A 122 17.62 8.34 28.87
N GLU A 123 18.32 9.36 28.41
CA GLU A 123 19.59 9.81 28.98
C GLU A 123 19.33 11.05 29.82
N PHE A 124 19.49 10.89 31.13
CA PHE A 124 19.25 11.98 32.07
C PHE A 124 20.42 12.96 32.11
N PRO A 125 20.18 14.24 32.47
CA PRO A 125 21.24 15.22 32.65
C PRO A 125 22.29 14.76 33.71
N GLU A 126 23.56 14.98 33.44
CA GLU A 126 24.68 14.53 34.30
C GLU A 126 24.55 14.92 35.78
N TYR A 127 23.97 16.08 36.05
CA TYR A 127 23.76 16.56 37.43
C TYR A 127 22.83 15.71 38.28
N THR A 128 22.01 14.85 37.63
CA THR A 128 21.07 13.97 38.35
C THR A 128 21.71 12.73 38.91
N GLY A 129 22.86 12.30 38.34
CA GLY A 129 23.49 11.03 38.65
C GLY A 129 22.69 9.79 38.27
N LEU A 130 21.60 9.95 37.53
CA LEU A 130 20.79 8.84 37.07
C LEU A 130 21.43 8.16 35.85
N LEU A 131 21.26 6.84 35.76
CA LEU A 131 21.77 6.05 34.64
C LEU A 131 20.78 6.12 33.46
N THR A 132 21.30 5.98 32.25
CA THR A 132 20.51 5.83 31.04
C THR A 132 19.57 4.63 31.14
N GLU A 133 18.29 4.82 30.88
CA GLU A 133 17.28 3.77 30.84
C GLU A 133 16.97 3.38 29.39
N GLN A 134 16.73 2.08 29.15
CA GLN A 134 16.18 1.58 27.90
C GLN A 134 15.02 0.65 28.21
N ARG A 135 13.85 0.92 27.57
CA ARG A 135 12.65 0.13 27.78
C ARG A 135 11.79 0.09 26.50
N PRO A 136 10.86 -0.86 26.36
CA PRO A 136 9.83 -0.77 25.33
C PRO A 136 9.05 0.54 25.44
N LEU A 137 8.56 1.05 24.30
CA LEU A 137 7.71 2.23 24.30
C LEU A 137 6.38 1.89 24.99
N GLU A 138 6.04 2.66 26.00
CA GLU A 138 4.74 2.65 26.68
C GLU A 138 3.92 3.86 26.23
N ASP A 139 2.65 3.92 26.60
CA ASP A 139 1.72 5.00 26.18
C ASP A 139 2.17 6.38 26.66
N GLU A 140 2.90 6.46 27.76
CA GLU A 140 3.39 7.71 28.34
C GLU A 140 4.89 7.66 28.66
N ILE A 141 5.61 8.70 28.28
CA ILE A 141 7.03 8.86 28.57
C ILE A 141 7.19 10.03 29.55
N SER A 142 7.63 9.71 30.77
CA SER A 142 8.03 10.74 31.75
C SER A 142 9.53 10.82 31.85
N ALA A 143 10.09 12.02 31.69
CA ALA A 143 11.50 12.28 31.86
C ALA A 143 11.74 13.70 32.42
N LEU A 144 12.92 13.93 32.99
CA LEU A 144 13.28 15.24 33.51
C LEU A 144 13.62 16.21 32.37
N GLY A 145 13.29 17.48 32.53
CA GLY A 145 13.74 18.54 31.61
C GLY A 145 15.27 18.52 31.43
N GLY A 146 15.72 18.65 30.20
CA GLY A 146 17.13 18.51 29.82
C GLY A 146 17.58 17.08 29.53
N SER A 147 16.70 16.07 29.69
CA SER A 147 17.00 14.69 29.26
C SER A 147 16.99 14.58 27.74
N THR A 148 17.88 13.74 27.21
CA THR A 148 17.87 13.34 25.80
C THR A 148 17.06 12.06 25.67
N ILE A 149 16.02 12.10 24.83
CA ILE A 149 15.18 10.96 24.52
C ILE A 149 15.62 10.39 23.17
N SER A 150 15.76 9.08 23.11
CA SER A 150 16.00 8.36 21.87
C SER A 150 14.89 7.35 21.63
N LEU A 151 14.28 7.34 20.43
CA LEU A 151 13.37 6.30 19.97
C LEU A 151 14.06 5.49 18.88
N GLY A 152 14.07 4.17 19.03
CA GLY A 152 14.58 3.26 18.02
C GLY A 152 13.51 2.24 17.64
N GLY A 153 13.32 2.00 16.35
CA GLY A 153 12.38 1.02 15.84
C GLY A 153 12.77 0.47 14.48
N GLU A 154 12.01 -0.49 14.01
CA GLU A 154 12.15 -1.05 12.67
C GLU A 154 10.98 -0.58 11.82
N THR A 155 11.24 -0.26 10.56
CA THR A 155 10.19 0.13 9.61
C THR A 155 10.22 -0.75 8.38
N THR A 156 9.10 -0.79 7.65
CA THR A 156 9.00 -1.46 6.35
C THR A 156 10.10 -1.00 5.40
N PRO A 157 10.52 -1.85 4.43
CA PRO A 157 11.52 -1.47 3.43
C PRO A 157 11.08 -0.26 2.60
N GLY A 158 12.06 0.47 2.05
CA GLY A 158 11.80 1.58 1.12
C GLY A 158 11.52 2.93 1.77
N VAL A 159 11.44 3.02 3.09
CA VAL A 159 11.38 4.32 3.79
C VAL A 159 12.73 5.01 3.69
N GLU A 160 12.76 6.21 3.14
CA GLU A 160 13.99 6.98 2.92
C GLU A 160 14.11 8.20 3.82
N ARG A 161 12.98 8.75 4.26
CA ARG A 161 12.90 9.96 5.08
C ARG A 161 11.79 9.81 6.10
N GLY A 162 11.94 10.51 7.20
CA GLY A 162 10.94 10.62 8.24
C GLY A 162 11.09 11.93 8.98
N ARG A 163 10.03 12.34 9.67
CA ARG A 163 10.01 13.51 10.56
C ARG A 163 9.43 13.08 11.90
N PHE A 164 9.96 13.65 12.95
CA PHE A 164 9.37 13.49 14.28
C PHE A 164 8.68 14.80 14.69
N LEU A 165 7.44 14.69 15.05
CA LEU A 165 6.60 15.82 15.45
C LEU A 165 6.23 15.65 16.92
N LEU A 166 6.41 16.72 17.70
CA LEU A 166 5.91 16.85 19.06
C LEU A 166 4.93 18.03 19.08
N ASP A 167 3.67 17.77 19.45
CA ASP A 167 2.56 18.74 19.38
C ASP A 167 2.41 19.41 17.99
N GLY A 168 2.75 18.69 16.92
CA GLY A 168 2.66 19.19 15.55
C GLY A 168 3.88 19.99 15.08
N GLU A 169 4.84 20.27 15.94
CA GLU A 169 6.12 20.91 15.60
C GLU A 169 7.20 19.86 15.34
N GLU A 170 8.00 20.06 14.29
CA GLU A 170 9.11 19.17 13.98
C GLU A 170 10.25 19.39 14.99
N VAL A 171 10.62 18.34 15.70
CA VAL A 171 11.65 18.38 16.73
C VAL A 171 12.65 17.24 16.56
N GLY A 172 13.87 17.48 17.00
CA GLY A 172 14.93 16.48 17.03
C GLY A 172 15.45 16.09 15.64
N THR A 173 16.13 14.97 15.59
CA THR A 173 16.77 14.44 14.37
C THR A 173 16.29 13.02 14.12
N VAL A 174 15.80 12.75 12.91
CA VAL A 174 15.42 11.42 12.46
C VAL A 174 16.51 10.87 11.55
N ARG A 175 17.04 9.70 11.88
CA ARG A 175 17.99 8.95 11.06
C ARG A 175 17.36 7.63 10.63
N ILE A 176 17.44 7.32 9.35
CA ILE A 176 17.00 6.05 8.79
C ILE A 176 18.21 5.30 8.26
N GLU A 177 18.44 4.11 8.81
CA GLU A 177 19.48 3.19 8.37
C GLU A 177 18.83 2.09 7.53
N ARG A 178 19.17 2.05 6.24
CA ARG A 178 18.59 1.10 5.29
C ARG A 178 19.06 -0.32 5.58
N GLY A 179 18.12 -1.25 5.65
CA GLY A 179 18.34 -2.69 5.67
C GLY A 179 17.73 -3.36 4.44
N SER A 180 18.09 -4.62 4.19
CA SER A 180 17.58 -5.41 3.06
C SER A 180 16.11 -5.82 3.23
N GLU A 181 15.71 -6.14 4.45
CA GLU A 181 14.34 -6.57 4.79
C GLU A 181 13.58 -5.52 5.58
N LYS A 182 14.27 -4.80 6.45
CA LYS A 182 13.72 -3.72 7.28
C LYS A 182 14.74 -2.59 7.40
N SER A 183 14.26 -1.37 7.51
CA SER A 183 15.11 -0.22 7.84
C SER A 183 14.98 0.10 9.31
N LYS A 184 16.07 0.60 9.94
CA LYS A 184 16.03 1.08 11.32
C LYS A 184 15.75 2.56 11.34
N VAL A 185 14.85 2.99 12.20
CA VAL A 185 14.54 4.39 12.47
C VAL A 185 15.08 4.74 13.86
N LEU A 186 15.85 5.82 13.93
CA LEU A 186 16.36 6.40 15.16
C LEU A 186 15.93 7.86 15.21
N VAL A 187 15.29 8.23 16.31
CA VAL A 187 14.87 9.61 16.58
C VAL A 187 15.52 10.05 17.87
N ASN A 188 16.14 11.22 17.88
CA ASN A 188 16.74 11.80 19.09
C ASN A 188 16.26 13.24 19.25
N TRP A 189 15.84 13.59 20.47
CA TRP A 189 15.52 14.98 20.84
C TRP A 189 15.81 15.21 22.31
N THR A 190 16.01 16.47 22.67
CA THR A 190 16.21 16.90 24.06
C THR A 190 14.94 17.54 24.58
N LEU A 191 14.47 17.11 25.74
CA LEU A 191 13.32 17.70 26.41
C LEU A 191 13.69 19.08 26.95
N GLU A 192 12.95 20.10 26.51
CA GLU A 192 13.06 21.42 27.13
C GLU A 192 12.44 21.40 28.54
N PRO A 193 13.03 22.10 29.54
CA PRO A 193 12.61 22.00 30.93
C PRO A 193 11.14 22.36 31.21
N GLU A 194 10.50 23.08 30.31
CA GLU A 194 9.14 23.61 30.50
C GLU A 194 8.11 23.06 29.52
N LYS A 195 8.48 22.15 28.63
CA LYS A 195 7.56 21.60 27.63
C LYS A 195 7.33 20.10 27.83
N GLY A 196 6.10 19.75 28.18
CA GLY A 196 5.54 18.41 27.94
C GLY A 196 4.77 18.41 26.62
N GLY A 197 4.61 17.25 25.94
CA GLY A 197 3.86 17.21 24.71
C GLY A 197 3.58 15.80 24.21
N LEU A 198 2.68 15.67 23.23
CA LEU A 198 2.34 14.42 22.55
C LEU A 198 3.22 14.24 21.31
N GLY A 199 4.03 13.19 21.29
CA GLY A 199 4.91 12.89 20.17
C GLY A 199 4.26 12.00 19.11
N GLN A 200 4.47 12.33 17.84
CA GLN A 200 4.06 11.53 16.71
C GLN A 200 5.23 11.39 15.72
N VAL A 201 5.51 10.16 15.30
CA VAL A 201 6.46 9.88 14.23
C VAL A 201 5.72 9.75 12.91
N MET A 202 6.12 10.54 11.91
CA MET A 202 5.64 10.44 10.52
C MET A 202 6.77 9.92 9.62
N LEU A 203 6.46 8.94 8.79
CA LEU A 203 7.37 8.31 7.82
C LEU A 203 6.99 8.67 6.38
#